data_798f07bc63098e6c93d712152a78c040
#
_entry.id   798f07bc63098e6c93d712152a78c040
#
_cell.length_a   1.000
_cell.length_b   1.000
_cell.length_c   1.000
_cell.angle_alpha   90.00
_cell.angle_beta   90.00
_cell.angle_gamma   90.00
#
_symmetry.space_group_name_H-M   'P 1'
#
loop_
_entity.id
_entity.type
_entity.pdbx_description
1 polymer ?
#
loop_
_entity_poly.entity_id
_entity_poly.type
_entity_poly.pdbx_seq_one_letter_code
_entity_poly.pdbx_strand_id
1 'polypeptide(L)'
;MPDRGLTLTYSLYFYIFRIMKSKDVIESLAALAQESRLAIFRMLVKRGPEGYTPTELGERLNVSSPTLSFHLKELQRAGLVDVRRDGRFLYYRPNFAHMNQLIEFLTENCCVLADQGCSPQCASAEVKVSHTNRKRA
;
A
#
# COMPACT_ATOMS: atom_id res chain seq x y z
N MET A 1 -34.06 -4.01 -23.11
CA MET A 1 -33.07 -3.03 -23.53
C MET A 1 -32.14 -2.79 -22.34
N PRO A 2 -30.88 -3.18 -22.40
CA PRO A 2 -29.99 -2.96 -21.26
C PRO A 2 -29.64 -1.47 -21.16
N ASP A 3 -29.87 -0.88 -20.01
CA ASP A 3 -29.55 0.49 -19.66
C ASP A 3 -28.06 0.77 -19.82
N ARG A 4 -27.71 1.45 -20.90
CA ARG A 4 -26.33 1.93 -21.14
C ARG A 4 -25.95 3.12 -20.23
N GLY A 5 -26.84 3.59 -19.37
CA GLY A 5 -26.61 4.74 -18.50
C GLY A 5 -25.96 4.41 -17.16
N LEU A 6 -26.18 3.22 -16.62
CA LEU A 6 -25.70 2.86 -15.27
C LEU A 6 -24.23 2.44 -15.23
N THR A 7 -23.69 1.92 -16.32
CA THR A 7 -22.29 1.49 -16.39
C THR A 7 -21.29 2.66 -16.45
N LEU A 8 -21.70 3.77 -17.07
CA LEU A 8 -20.85 4.97 -17.18
C LEU A 8 -20.77 5.73 -15.85
N THR A 9 -21.87 5.81 -15.12
CA THR A 9 -21.91 6.48 -13.80
C THR A 9 -21.14 5.68 -12.74
N TYR A 10 -21.21 4.34 -12.79
CA TYR A 10 -20.45 3.48 -11.88
C TYR A 10 -18.93 3.55 -12.16
N SER A 11 -18.54 3.62 -13.43
CA SER A 11 -17.14 3.78 -13.83
C SER A 11 -16.59 5.15 -13.45
N LEU A 12 -17.37 6.22 -13.64
CA LEU A 12 -17.00 7.58 -13.22
C LEU A 12 -16.95 7.71 -11.70
N TYR A 13 -17.88 7.10 -10.97
CA TYR A 13 -17.89 7.10 -9.50
C TYR A 13 -16.68 6.34 -8.96
N PHE A 14 -16.33 5.21 -9.57
CA PHE A 14 -15.13 4.44 -9.24
C PHE A 14 -13.84 5.21 -9.57
N TYR A 15 -13.84 5.98 -10.65
CA TYR A 15 -12.69 6.79 -11.07
C TYR A 15 -12.50 8.02 -10.16
N ILE A 16 -13.58 8.69 -9.76
CA ILE A 16 -13.54 9.86 -8.87
C ILE A 16 -13.13 9.47 -7.45
N PHE A 17 -13.49 8.27 -6.99
CA PHE A 17 -13.12 7.78 -5.65
C PHE A 17 -11.69 7.22 -5.58
N ARG A 18 -11.03 7.03 -6.72
CA ARG A 18 -9.72 6.39 -6.84
C ARG A 18 -8.55 7.36 -6.97
N ILE A 19 -8.82 8.64 -7.11
CA ILE A 19 -7.75 9.64 -7.23
C ILE A 19 -7.31 10.06 -5.84
N MET A 20 -6.16 9.55 -5.43
CA MET A 20 -5.46 10.00 -4.24
C MET A 20 -5.16 11.49 -4.38
N LYS A 21 -5.45 12.28 -3.34
CA LYS A 21 -5.15 13.71 -3.39
C LYS A 21 -3.65 13.93 -3.19
N SER A 22 -3.11 14.97 -3.83
CA SER A 22 -1.69 15.33 -3.67
C SER A 22 -1.26 15.49 -2.21
N LYS A 23 -2.16 15.96 -1.34
CA LYS A 23 -1.91 16.05 0.10
C LYS A 23 -1.66 14.68 0.72
N ASP A 24 -2.50 13.69 0.42
CA ASP A 24 -2.40 12.32 0.96
C ASP A 24 -1.13 11.64 0.45
N VAL A 25 -0.74 11.93 -0.80
CA VAL A 25 0.53 11.48 -1.39
C VAL A 25 1.72 12.02 -0.60
N ILE A 26 1.74 13.32 -0.35
CA ILE A 26 2.83 13.98 0.41
C ILE A 26 2.90 13.41 1.83
N GLU A 27 1.77 13.24 2.51
CA GLU A 27 1.72 12.66 3.85
C GLU A 27 2.26 11.21 3.87
N SER A 28 1.90 10.41 2.87
CA SER A 28 2.40 9.04 2.73
C SER A 28 3.90 8.98 2.50
N LEU A 29 4.41 9.80 1.59
CA LEU A 29 5.85 9.91 1.31
C LEU A 29 6.62 10.44 2.53
N ALA A 30 6.10 11.45 3.22
CA ALA A 30 6.71 11.98 4.43
C ALA A 30 6.74 10.95 5.57
N ALA A 31 5.72 10.13 5.71
CA ALA A 31 5.71 9.04 6.67
C ALA A 31 6.79 8.00 6.37
N LEU A 32 7.01 7.66 5.10
CA LEU A 32 8.03 6.70 4.68
C LEU A 32 9.45 7.29 4.66
N ALA A 33 9.60 8.61 4.63
CA ALA A 33 10.89 9.30 4.57
C ALA A 33 11.63 9.32 5.92
N GLN A 34 11.54 8.24 6.68
CA GLN A 34 12.25 8.02 7.93
C GLN A 34 12.61 6.54 8.04
N GLU A 35 13.88 6.26 8.34
CA GLU A 35 14.48 4.92 8.25
C GLU A 35 13.71 3.84 9.03
N SER A 36 13.38 4.11 10.30
CA SER A 36 12.67 3.14 11.14
C SER A 36 11.26 2.87 10.61
N ARG A 37 10.54 3.90 10.17
CA ARG A 37 9.20 3.74 9.59
C ARG A 37 9.24 2.96 8.29
N LEU A 38 10.22 3.24 7.44
CA LEU A 38 10.41 2.48 6.22
C LEU A 38 10.72 1.01 6.51
N ALA A 39 11.58 0.72 7.49
CA ALA A 39 11.90 -0.65 7.91
C ALA A 39 10.67 -1.38 8.45
N ILE A 40 9.87 -0.74 9.31
CA ILE A 40 8.60 -1.28 9.83
C ILE A 40 7.65 -1.60 8.67
N PHE A 41 7.42 -0.64 7.79
CA PHE A 41 6.50 -0.80 6.66
C PHE A 41 6.92 -1.94 5.72
N ARG A 42 8.20 -2.01 5.37
CA ARG A 42 8.74 -3.10 4.53
C ARG A 42 8.60 -4.48 5.19
N MET A 43 8.75 -4.54 6.52
CA MET A 43 8.53 -5.79 7.26
C MET A 43 7.06 -6.21 7.21
N LEU A 44 6.13 -5.27 7.38
CA LEU A 44 4.70 -5.52 7.26
C LEU A 44 4.33 -6.00 5.84
N VAL A 45 4.88 -5.36 4.81
CA VAL A 45 4.67 -5.78 3.41
C VAL A 45 5.13 -7.21 3.17
N LYS A 46 6.28 -7.61 3.69
CA LYS A 46 6.78 -8.99 3.60
C LYS A 46 5.87 -9.99 4.30
N ARG A 47 5.24 -9.59 5.41
CA ARG A 47 4.31 -10.45 6.14
C ARG A 47 2.97 -10.59 5.41
N GLY A 48 2.53 -9.52 4.76
CA GLY A 48 1.27 -9.49 4.02
C GLY A 48 0.05 -9.19 4.89
N PRO A 49 -1.14 -9.66 4.49
CA PRO A 49 -2.42 -9.27 5.11
C PRO A 49 -2.61 -9.80 6.54
N GLU A 50 -1.84 -10.78 6.96
CA GLU A 50 -1.90 -11.30 8.34
C GLU A 50 -1.41 -10.27 9.36
N GLY A 51 -0.35 -9.53 9.01
CA GLY A 51 0.23 -8.51 9.86
C GLY A 51 1.09 -9.06 11.00
N TYR A 52 1.52 -8.14 11.85
CA TYR A 52 2.27 -8.41 13.08
C TYR A 52 1.65 -7.68 14.26
N THR A 53 1.78 -8.27 15.44
CA THR A 53 1.54 -7.55 16.70
C THR A 53 2.70 -6.57 16.98
N PRO A 54 2.47 -5.51 17.79
CA PRO A 54 3.54 -4.60 18.19
C PRO A 54 4.71 -5.31 18.89
N THR A 55 4.43 -6.33 19.69
CA THR A 55 5.45 -7.13 20.37
C THR A 55 6.36 -7.82 19.38
N GLU A 56 5.79 -8.54 18.40
CA GLU A 56 6.56 -9.21 17.35
C GLU A 56 7.40 -8.24 16.52
N LEU A 57 6.85 -7.07 16.19
CA LEU A 57 7.58 -6.04 15.45
C LEU A 57 8.74 -5.46 16.27
N GLY A 58 8.50 -5.16 17.56
CA GLY A 58 9.53 -4.63 18.46
C GLY A 58 10.70 -5.58 18.62
N GLU A 59 10.43 -6.86 18.82
CA GLU A 59 11.45 -7.91 18.94
C GLU A 59 12.28 -8.06 17.67
N ARG A 60 11.62 -8.11 16.51
CA ARG A 60 12.27 -8.31 15.20
C ARG A 60 13.12 -7.11 14.76
N LEU A 61 12.69 -5.92 15.10
CA LEU A 61 13.38 -4.68 14.73
C LEU A 61 14.29 -4.13 15.82
N ASN A 62 14.27 -4.73 17.00
CA ASN A 62 14.98 -4.26 18.17
C ASN A 62 14.64 -2.79 18.50
N VAL A 63 13.35 -2.48 18.48
CA VAL A 63 12.81 -1.13 18.75
C VAL A 63 11.99 -1.17 20.03
N SER A 64 12.21 -0.18 20.91
CA SER A 64 11.44 -0.06 22.15
C SER A 64 9.94 0.15 21.88
N SER A 65 9.10 -0.37 22.76
CA SER A 65 7.64 -0.30 22.63
C SER A 65 7.10 1.14 22.46
N PRO A 66 7.54 2.16 23.22
CA PRO A 66 7.08 3.53 23.02
C PRO A 66 7.46 4.10 21.65
N THR A 67 8.68 3.86 21.20
CA THR A 67 9.18 4.31 19.90
C THR A 67 8.42 3.64 18.76
N LEU A 68 8.22 2.32 18.87
CA LEU A 68 7.45 1.56 17.88
C LEU A 68 6.01 2.05 17.79
N SER A 69 5.36 2.27 18.93
CA SER A 69 3.98 2.79 18.99
C SER A 69 3.85 4.15 18.30
N PHE A 70 4.83 5.02 18.47
CA PHE A 70 4.88 6.31 17.77
C PHE A 70 4.98 6.12 16.25
N HIS A 71 5.90 5.28 15.79
CA HIS A 71 6.07 5.02 14.35
C HIS A 71 4.86 4.36 13.71
N LEU A 72 4.24 3.40 14.38
CA LEU A 72 3.02 2.76 13.90
C LEU A 72 1.85 3.75 13.79
N LYS A 73 1.72 4.66 14.76
CA LYS A 73 0.70 5.72 14.73
C LYS A 73 0.90 6.67 13.55
N GLU A 74 2.14 7.05 13.26
CA GLU A 74 2.45 7.90 12.10
C GLU A 74 2.15 7.21 10.77
N LEU A 75 2.50 5.93 10.62
CA LEU A 75 2.18 5.15 9.44
C LEU A 75 0.66 4.94 9.27
N GLN A 76 -0.05 4.73 10.36
CA GLN A 76 -1.51 4.58 10.37
C GLN A 76 -2.19 5.90 10.00
N ARG A 77 -1.72 7.03 10.53
CA ARG A 77 -2.25 8.37 10.20
C ARG A 77 -2.08 8.69 8.72
N ALA A 78 -0.98 8.28 8.12
CA ALA A 78 -0.72 8.42 6.69
C ALA A 78 -1.50 7.43 5.81
N GLY A 79 -2.31 6.55 6.39
CA GLY A 79 -3.10 5.55 5.66
C GLY A 79 -2.32 4.34 5.14
N LEU A 80 -1.03 4.25 5.43
CA LEU A 80 -0.15 3.17 4.93
C LEU A 80 -0.35 1.84 5.67
N VAL A 81 -0.85 1.90 6.90
CA VAL A 81 -1.02 0.76 7.79
C VAL A 81 -2.43 0.76 8.38
N ASP A 82 -3.05 -0.40 8.37
CA ASP A 82 -4.31 -0.69 9.02
C ASP A 82 -4.09 -1.54 10.28
N VAL A 83 -5.06 -1.47 11.20
CA VAL A 83 -5.09 -2.29 12.41
C VAL A 83 -6.28 -3.24 12.34
N ARG A 84 -6.01 -4.53 12.50
CA ARG A 84 -7.03 -5.56 12.69
C ARG A 84 -7.00 -6.03 14.12
N ARG A 85 -8.15 -6.06 14.76
CA ARG A 85 -8.29 -6.65 16.10
C ARG A 85 -8.72 -8.12 15.99
N ASP A 86 -8.02 -8.96 16.71
CA ASP A 86 -8.35 -10.36 16.86
C ASP A 86 -8.26 -10.75 18.35
N GLY A 87 -9.41 -10.85 19.00
CA GLY A 87 -9.51 -11.05 20.43
C GLY A 87 -8.83 -9.92 21.22
N ARG A 88 -7.76 -10.26 21.95
CA ARG A 88 -6.97 -9.33 22.76
C ARG A 88 -5.83 -8.68 21.98
N PHE A 89 -5.52 -9.19 20.78
CA PHE A 89 -4.37 -8.77 19.99
C PHE A 89 -4.76 -7.77 18.92
N LEU A 90 -3.87 -6.82 18.67
CA LEU A 90 -3.92 -5.90 17.56
C LEU A 90 -2.86 -6.31 16.55
N TYR A 91 -3.28 -6.53 15.31
CA TYR A 91 -2.39 -6.85 14.20
C TYR A 91 -2.28 -5.65 13.28
N TYR A 92 -1.09 -5.13 13.15
CA TYR A 92 -0.77 -4.09 12.18
C TYR A 92 -0.44 -4.75 10.85
N ARG A 93 -1.06 -4.28 9.78
CA ARG A 93 -0.90 -4.82 8.44
C ARG A 93 -0.77 -3.68 7.41
N PRO A 94 -0.11 -3.93 6.27
CA PRO A 94 -0.02 -2.91 5.24
C PRO A 94 -1.38 -2.66 4.59
N ASN A 95 -1.69 -1.40 4.30
CA ASN A 95 -2.83 -1.04 3.48
C ASN A 95 -2.40 -1.06 2.01
N PHE A 96 -2.51 -2.23 1.37
CA PHE A 96 -2.12 -2.40 -0.02
C PHE A 96 -2.92 -1.53 -0.99
N ALA A 97 -4.20 -1.29 -0.70
CA ALA A 97 -5.03 -0.43 -1.54
C ALA A 97 -4.49 1.01 -1.58
N HIS A 98 -4.12 1.55 -0.42
CA HIS A 98 -3.52 2.88 -0.32
C HIS A 98 -2.13 2.94 -0.98
N MET A 99 -1.31 1.90 -0.81
CA MET A 99 0.00 1.80 -1.44
C MET A 99 -0.10 1.74 -2.96
N ASN A 100 -1.04 0.97 -3.49
CA ASN A 100 -1.28 0.90 -4.92
C ASN A 100 -1.73 2.25 -5.49
N GLN A 101 -2.60 2.98 -4.79
CA GLN A 101 -3.02 4.32 -5.18
C GLN A 101 -1.84 5.31 -5.18
N LEU A 102 -0.94 5.21 -4.23
CA LEU A 102 0.28 6.01 -4.18
C LEU A 102 1.17 5.78 -5.41
N ILE A 103 1.41 4.52 -5.75
CA ILE A 103 2.20 4.14 -6.93
C ILE A 103 1.50 4.61 -8.21
N GLU A 104 0.20 4.42 -8.30
CA GLU A 104 -0.63 4.82 -9.43
C GLU A 104 -0.56 6.34 -9.65
N PHE A 105 -0.68 7.13 -8.58
CA PHE A 105 -0.54 8.59 -8.64
C PHE A 105 0.85 9.02 -9.10
N LEU A 106 1.91 8.40 -8.59
CA LEU A 106 3.29 8.76 -8.94
C LEU A 106 3.65 8.38 -10.38
N THR A 107 2.99 7.39 -10.94
CA THR A 107 3.22 6.91 -12.31
C THR A 107 2.14 7.37 -13.29
N GLU A 108 1.18 8.14 -12.84
CA GLU A 108 0.12 8.69 -13.67
C GLU A 108 0.69 9.48 -14.84
N ASN A 109 0.12 9.30 -16.02
CA ASN A 109 0.57 9.94 -17.25
C ASN A 109 2.07 9.74 -17.58
N CYS A 110 2.63 8.61 -17.17
CA CYS A 110 4.01 8.28 -17.50
C CYS A 110 4.24 8.34 -19.01
N CYS A 111 5.30 9.04 -19.43
CA CYS A 111 5.75 9.16 -20.82
C CYS A 111 4.76 9.84 -21.79
N VAL A 112 3.73 10.53 -21.32
CA VAL A 112 2.76 11.25 -22.20
C VAL A 112 3.43 12.28 -23.09
N LEU A 113 4.53 12.89 -22.65
CA LEU A 113 5.30 13.86 -23.40
C LEU A 113 6.50 13.28 -24.16
N ALA A 114 6.66 11.95 -24.16
CA ALA A 114 7.76 11.30 -24.87
C ALA A 114 7.38 11.01 -26.34
N ASP A 115 8.22 11.43 -27.29
CA ASP A 115 7.96 11.26 -28.73
C ASP A 115 7.88 9.80 -29.17
N GLN A 116 8.51 8.88 -28.44
CA GLN A 116 8.58 7.44 -28.78
C GLN A 116 7.69 6.54 -27.91
N GLY A 117 6.84 7.12 -27.08
CA GLY A 117 6.00 6.37 -26.16
C GLY A 117 6.75 5.80 -24.97
N CYS A 118 6.07 4.95 -24.19
CA CYS A 118 6.61 4.38 -22.96
C CYS A 118 7.61 3.26 -23.29
N SER A 119 8.84 3.37 -22.76
CA SER A 119 9.82 2.30 -22.89
C SER A 119 9.42 1.10 -22.01
N PRO A 120 9.94 -0.12 -22.30
CA PRO A 120 9.69 -1.30 -21.44
C PRO A 120 10.09 -1.12 -19.97
N GLN A 121 10.99 -0.16 -19.70
CA GLN A 121 11.41 0.19 -18.33
C GLN A 121 10.35 0.99 -17.56
N CYS A 122 9.45 1.67 -18.27
CA CYS A 122 8.35 2.42 -17.67
C CYS A 122 7.11 1.55 -17.42
N ALA A 123 6.98 0.43 -18.14
CA ALA A 123 5.97 -0.55 -17.85
C ALA A 123 6.24 -1.10 -16.45
N SER A 124 5.34 -0.86 -15.52
CA SER A 124 5.37 -1.51 -14.21
C SER A 124 5.59 -3.00 -14.47
N ALA A 125 6.68 -3.54 -13.93
CA ALA A 125 6.95 -4.97 -14.05
C ALA A 125 5.69 -5.69 -13.56
N GLU A 126 4.99 -6.35 -14.47
CA GLU A 126 3.94 -7.28 -14.11
C GLU A 126 4.58 -8.24 -13.11
N VAL A 127 4.22 -8.08 -11.85
CA VAL A 127 4.61 -9.02 -10.83
C VAL A 127 3.96 -10.33 -11.21
N LYS A 128 4.71 -11.15 -11.96
CA LYS A 128 4.35 -12.55 -12.18
C LYS A 128 4.33 -13.20 -10.81
N VAL A 129 3.17 -13.20 -10.17
CA VAL A 129 2.91 -14.05 -9.04
C VAL A 129 2.93 -15.47 -9.59
N SER A 130 4.10 -16.09 -9.56
CA SER A 130 4.21 -17.51 -9.80
C SER A 130 3.51 -18.23 -8.65
N HIS A 131 2.25 -18.57 -8.87
CA HIS A 131 1.57 -19.56 -8.06
C HIS A 131 2.31 -20.90 -8.29
N THR A 132 3.34 -21.13 -7.52
CA THR A 132 3.86 -22.49 -7.35
C THR A 132 2.78 -23.29 -6.62
N ASN A 133 1.94 -23.93 -7.43
CA ASN A 133 0.99 -24.93 -6.98
C ASN A 133 1.79 -26.09 -6.40
N ARG A 134 2.04 -26.04 -5.10
CA ARG A 134 2.60 -27.17 -4.37
C ARG A 134 1.51 -28.23 -4.26
N LYS A 135 1.39 -29.07 -5.29
CA LYS A 135 0.67 -30.33 -5.15
C LYS A 135 1.31 -31.08 -3.99
N ARG A 136 0.56 -31.20 -2.89
CA ARG A 136 0.83 -32.20 -1.88
C ARG A 136 0.53 -33.56 -2.52
N ALA A 137 1.57 -34.32 -2.74
CA ALA A 137 1.45 -35.75 -2.91
C ALA A 137 1.17 -36.37 -1.55
#